data_1c5fb3c90bfce6ae8471a97cfaa50ae2
#
_entry.id   1c5fb3c90bfce6ae8471a97cfaa50ae2
#
_cell.length_a   1.000
_cell.length_b   1.000
_cell.length_c   1.000
_cell.angle_alpha   90.00
_cell.angle_beta   90.00
_cell.angle_gamma   90.00
#
_symmetry.space_group_name_H-M   'P 1'
#
loop_
_entity.id
_entity.type
_entity.pdbx_description
1 polymer ?
#
loop_
_entity_poly.entity_id
_entity_poly.type
_entity_poly.pdbx_seq_one_letter_code
_entity_poly.pdbx_strand_id
1 'polypeptide(L)'
;MITVTGVRFKPAGKVYYFDPGDLELTEGECVIVETARGLEFGEVMTAPRGISEKSIVQPLKKVVRIADDKDRARHEQNMKRKKSTLDTCQQKINARGLDMKLIDVEFTFDNSKVIFYFTADGRVDFRELVKDLASVFKMRIELRQIGVRDE
;
A
#
# COMPACT_ATOMS: atom_id res chain seq x y z
N MET A 1 5.88 -6.22 -28.69
CA MET A 1 5.08 -6.68 -27.52
C MET A 1 5.91 -6.73 -26.27
N ILE A 2 5.28 -6.47 -25.15
CA ILE A 2 5.92 -6.54 -23.85
C ILE A 2 5.12 -7.52 -22.98
N THR A 3 5.85 -8.31 -22.17
CA THR A 3 5.19 -9.27 -21.27
C THR A 3 4.87 -8.61 -19.94
N VAL A 4 3.62 -8.77 -19.48
CA VAL A 4 3.15 -8.20 -18.23
C VAL A 4 2.36 -9.23 -17.46
N THR A 5 2.30 -9.04 -16.14
CA THR A 5 1.39 -9.77 -15.25
C THR A 5 0.55 -8.76 -14.49
N GLY A 6 -0.72 -9.07 -14.29
CA GLY A 6 -1.63 -8.19 -13.55
C GLY A 6 -1.66 -8.56 -12.07
N VAL A 7 -1.49 -7.57 -11.22
CA VAL A 7 -1.44 -7.74 -9.76
C VAL A 7 -2.39 -6.76 -9.11
N ARG A 8 -3.13 -7.21 -8.10
CA ARG A 8 -3.95 -6.32 -7.27
C ARG A 8 -3.49 -6.42 -5.81
N PHE A 9 -3.68 -5.34 -5.09
CA PHE A 9 -3.26 -5.23 -3.70
C PHE A 9 -4.40 -5.31 -2.70
N LYS A 10 -5.62 -5.11 -3.17
CA LYS A 10 -6.83 -5.15 -2.34
C LYS A 10 -7.88 -6.00 -3.04
N PRO A 11 -8.76 -6.72 -2.30
CA PRO A 11 -9.76 -7.60 -2.93
C PRO A 11 -10.65 -6.91 -3.97
N ALA A 12 -11.00 -5.65 -3.78
CA ALA A 12 -11.81 -4.88 -4.73
C ALA A 12 -10.99 -3.82 -5.46
N GLY A 13 -9.66 -3.92 -5.42
CA GLY A 13 -8.77 -2.92 -5.99
C GLY A 13 -8.55 -3.10 -7.48
N LYS A 14 -7.94 -2.09 -8.08
CA LYS A 14 -7.53 -2.13 -9.48
C LYS A 14 -6.41 -3.14 -9.69
N VAL A 15 -6.33 -3.64 -10.92
CA VAL A 15 -5.23 -4.47 -11.36
C VAL A 15 -4.17 -3.57 -11.98
N TYR A 16 -2.93 -3.72 -11.52
CA TYR A 16 -1.78 -2.97 -12.05
C TYR A 16 -0.84 -3.95 -12.75
N TYR A 17 -0.16 -3.48 -13.79
CA TYR A 17 0.73 -4.33 -14.56
C TYR A 17 2.17 -4.20 -14.12
N PHE A 18 2.85 -5.35 -14.03
CA PHE A 18 4.24 -5.46 -13.63
C PHE A 18 5.00 -6.35 -14.60
N ASP A 19 6.31 -6.19 -14.61
CA ASP A 19 7.21 -7.05 -15.37
C ASP A 19 7.43 -8.36 -14.58
N PRO A 20 6.97 -9.50 -15.11
CA PRO A 20 7.14 -10.77 -14.40
C PRO A 20 8.57 -11.31 -14.45
N GLY A 21 9.44 -10.76 -15.32
CA GLY A 21 10.79 -11.28 -15.52
C GLY A 21 10.75 -12.72 -16.00
N ASP A 22 11.55 -13.56 -15.36
CA ASP A 22 11.62 -14.99 -15.68
C ASP A 22 10.72 -15.87 -14.79
N LEU A 23 9.88 -15.25 -13.97
CA LEU A 23 9.01 -15.98 -13.05
C LEU A 23 7.83 -16.60 -13.78
N GLU A 24 7.53 -17.85 -13.43
CA GLU A 24 6.32 -18.53 -13.87
C GLU A 24 5.23 -18.25 -12.84
N LEU A 25 4.27 -17.41 -13.21
CA LEU A 25 3.21 -16.96 -12.31
C LEU A 25 1.86 -17.49 -12.76
N THR A 26 1.06 -17.94 -11.80
CA THR A 26 -0.31 -18.39 -12.05
C THR A 26 -1.29 -17.50 -11.29
N GLU A 27 -2.52 -17.41 -11.81
CA GLU A 27 -3.58 -16.66 -11.14
C GLU A 27 -3.77 -17.16 -9.72
N GLY A 28 -3.93 -16.23 -8.80
CA GLY A 28 -4.13 -16.52 -7.40
C GLY A 28 -2.87 -16.60 -6.58
N GLU A 29 -1.70 -16.68 -7.22
CA GLU A 29 -0.44 -16.66 -6.46
C GLU A 29 -0.20 -15.29 -5.85
N CYS A 30 0.38 -15.29 -4.65
CA CYS A 30 0.80 -14.05 -3.99
C CYS A 30 2.25 -13.75 -4.33
N VAL A 31 2.53 -12.49 -4.58
CA VAL A 31 3.86 -12.03 -5.02
C VAL A 31 4.27 -10.79 -4.25
N ILE A 32 5.58 -10.56 -4.22
CA ILE A 32 6.17 -9.33 -3.71
C ILE A 32 6.61 -8.51 -4.93
N VAL A 33 6.15 -7.27 -5.01
CA VAL A 33 6.43 -6.39 -6.13
C VAL A 33 7.08 -5.11 -5.66
N GLU A 34 7.83 -4.47 -6.55
CA GLU A 34 8.44 -3.18 -6.29
C GLU A 34 7.49 -2.09 -6.76
N THR A 35 7.22 -1.11 -5.89
CA THR A 35 6.38 0.04 -6.22
C THR A 35 7.09 1.33 -5.80
N ALA A 36 6.49 2.47 -6.13
CA ALA A 36 7.01 3.77 -5.70
C ALA A 36 7.09 3.89 -4.17
N ARG A 37 6.29 3.10 -3.44
CA ARG A 37 6.28 3.10 -1.97
C ARG A 37 7.20 2.05 -1.35
N GLY A 38 7.90 1.27 -2.16
CA GLY A 38 8.76 0.18 -1.72
C GLY A 38 8.18 -1.17 -2.10
N LEU A 39 8.52 -2.20 -1.34
CA LEU A 39 8.02 -3.55 -1.60
C LEU A 39 6.59 -3.67 -1.09
N GLU A 40 5.73 -4.30 -1.88
CA GLU A 40 4.34 -4.54 -1.52
C GLU A 40 3.94 -5.97 -1.84
N PHE A 41 2.99 -6.48 -1.07
CA PHE A 41 2.40 -7.80 -1.23
C PHE A 41 1.16 -7.68 -2.12
N GLY A 42 1.06 -8.53 -3.13
CA GLY A 42 -0.10 -8.51 -4.03
C GLY A 42 -0.46 -9.90 -4.50
N GLU A 43 -1.58 -9.98 -5.20
CA GLU A 43 -2.09 -11.24 -5.76
C GLU A 43 -2.11 -11.16 -7.28
N VAL A 44 -1.61 -12.20 -7.94
CA VAL A 44 -1.63 -12.30 -9.41
C VAL A 44 -3.06 -12.51 -9.88
N MET A 45 -3.55 -11.59 -10.69
CA MET A 45 -4.88 -11.65 -11.27
C MET A 45 -4.87 -12.14 -12.70
N THR A 46 -3.79 -11.87 -13.43
CA THR A 46 -3.59 -12.39 -14.78
C THR A 46 -2.18 -12.95 -14.90
N ALA A 47 -2.07 -14.17 -15.39
CA ALA A 47 -0.78 -14.80 -15.65
C ALA A 47 0.00 -13.98 -16.71
N PRO A 48 1.33 -14.13 -16.79
CA PRO A 48 2.14 -13.39 -17.75
C PRO A 48 1.62 -13.53 -19.18
N ARG A 49 1.49 -12.41 -19.86
CA ARG A 49 1.02 -12.36 -21.26
C ARG A 49 1.62 -11.16 -21.98
N GLY A 50 1.67 -11.26 -23.30
CA GLY A 50 2.13 -10.15 -24.13
C GLY A 50 1.01 -9.15 -24.37
N ILE A 51 1.32 -7.86 -24.26
CA ILE A 51 0.41 -6.78 -24.63
C ILE A 51 1.18 -5.74 -25.43
N SER A 52 0.45 -4.83 -26.07
CA SER A 52 1.06 -3.73 -26.80
C SER A 52 1.76 -2.77 -25.83
N GLU A 53 2.97 -2.35 -26.18
CA GLU A 53 3.71 -1.35 -25.40
C GLU A 53 2.93 -0.05 -25.25
N LYS A 54 2.01 0.25 -26.17
CA LYS A 54 1.18 1.45 -26.10
C LYS A 54 0.12 1.39 -25.00
N SER A 55 -0.17 0.19 -24.48
CA SER A 55 -1.21 -0.01 -23.47
C SER A 55 -0.72 0.22 -22.06
N ILE A 56 0.55 0.47 -21.84
CA ILE A 56 1.15 0.57 -20.50
C ILE A 56 2.00 1.82 -20.37
N VAL A 57 2.25 2.22 -19.13
CA VAL A 57 3.15 3.31 -18.81
C VAL A 57 4.53 2.71 -18.51
N GLN A 58 5.53 3.13 -19.26
CA GLN A 58 6.92 2.71 -19.10
C GLN A 58 7.64 3.60 -18.08
N PRO A 59 8.66 3.10 -17.38
CA PRO A 59 9.07 1.70 -17.29
C PRO A 59 8.19 0.91 -16.33
N LEU A 60 8.03 -0.38 -16.58
CA LEU A 60 7.30 -1.26 -15.68
C LEU A 60 8.16 -1.57 -14.45
N LYS A 61 7.51 -1.58 -13.30
CA LYS A 61 8.12 -2.09 -12.08
C LYS A 61 8.10 -3.62 -12.13
N LYS A 62 8.98 -4.24 -11.36
CA LYS A 62 9.19 -5.69 -11.42
C LYS A 62 8.48 -6.43 -10.31
N VAL A 63 8.06 -7.67 -10.63
CA VAL A 63 7.74 -8.66 -9.62
C VAL A 63 9.08 -9.16 -9.08
N VAL A 64 9.30 -9.01 -7.78
CA VAL A 64 10.57 -9.37 -7.15
C VAL A 64 10.67 -10.87 -6.94
N ARG A 65 9.61 -11.47 -6.38
CA ARG A 65 9.56 -12.90 -6.10
C ARG A 65 8.14 -13.34 -5.77
N ILE A 66 7.93 -14.66 -5.79
CA ILE A 66 6.70 -15.26 -5.30
C ILE A 66 6.74 -15.18 -3.78
N ALA A 67 5.60 -14.88 -3.14
CA ALA A 67 5.52 -14.80 -1.70
C ALA A 67 5.67 -16.18 -1.05
N ASP A 68 6.46 -16.25 0.00
CA ASP A 68 6.59 -17.45 0.81
C ASP A 68 5.65 -17.39 2.03
N ASP A 69 5.72 -18.39 2.90
CA ASP A 69 4.86 -18.46 4.09
C ASP A 69 5.11 -17.31 5.06
N LYS A 70 6.34 -16.86 5.19
CA LYS A 70 6.68 -15.72 6.05
C LYS A 70 6.08 -14.44 5.50
N ASP A 71 6.12 -14.26 4.18
CA ASP A 71 5.53 -13.11 3.52
C ASP A 71 4.01 -13.06 3.75
N ARG A 72 3.35 -14.19 3.58
CA ARG A 72 1.90 -14.28 3.80
C ARG A 72 1.53 -14.00 5.25
N ALA A 73 2.30 -14.53 6.19
CA ALA A 73 2.07 -14.28 7.62
C ALA A 73 2.24 -12.80 7.96
N ARG A 74 3.26 -12.14 7.42
CA ARG A 74 3.50 -10.71 7.63
C ARG A 74 2.36 -9.87 7.07
N HIS A 75 1.92 -10.18 5.87
CA HIS A 75 0.79 -9.48 5.24
C HIS A 75 -0.48 -9.63 6.08
N GLU A 76 -0.79 -10.85 6.50
CA GLU A 76 -1.97 -11.11 7.32
C GLU A 76 -1.91 -10.36 8.65
N GLN A 77 -0.75 -10.34 9.30
CA GLN A 77 -0.56 -9.59 10.54
C GLN A 77 -0.80 -8.09 10.32
N ASN A 78 -0.28 -7.54 9.22
CA ASN A 78 -0.50 -6.13 8.89
C ASN A 78 -1.98 -5.84 8.65
N MET A 79 -2.69 -6.74 8.00
CA MET A 79 -4.13 -6.57 7.78
C MET A 79 -4.92 -6.61 9.09
N LYS A 80 -4.54 -7.49 10.01
CA LYS A 80 -5.21 -7.62 11.31
C LYS A 80 -5.04 -6.37 12.18
N ARG A 81 -3.88 -5.74 12.16
CA ARG A 81 -3.63 -4.56 13.01
C ARG A 81 -4.13 -3.25 12.41
N LYS A 82 -4.66 -3.30 11.21
CA LYS A 82 -5.13 -2.10 10.50
C LYS A 82 -6.19 -1.35 11.31
N LYS A 83 -7.18 -2.07 11.83
CA LYS A 83 -8.27 -1.46 12.61
C LYS A 83 -7.75 -0.79 13.88
N SER A 84 -6.91 -1.48 14.65
CA SER A 84 -6.38 -0.91 15.90
C SER A 84 -5.49 0.29 15.61
N THR A 85 -4.77 0.26 14.49
CA THR A 85 -3.92 1.38 14.06
C THR A 85 -4.78 2.61 13.71
N LEU A 86 -5.88 2.40 12.98
CA LEU A 86 -6.81 3.48 12.68
C LEU A 86 -7.42 4.07 13.95
N ASP A 87 -7.82 3.22 14.89
CA ASP A 87 -8.40 3.67 16.17
C ASP A 87 -7.39 4.50 16.96
N THR A 88 -6.14 4.07 17.04
CA THR A 88 -5.08 4.79 17.74
C THR A 88 -4.83 6.15 17.10
N CYS A 89 -4.73 6.19 15.78
CA CYS A 89 -4.53 7.44 15.06
C CYS A 89 -5.70 8.41 15.29
N GLN A 90 -6.93 7.90 15.25
CA GLN A 90 -8.12 8.72 15.48
C GLN A 90 -8.12 9.32 16.88
N GLN A 91 -7.71 8.54 17.89
CA GLN A 91 -7.59 9.04 19.26
C GLN A 91 -6.58 10.18 19.35
N LYS A 92 -5.43 10.06 18.65
CA LYS A 92 -4.41 11.11 18.63
C LYS A 92 -4.90 12.37 17.92
N ILE A 93 -5.64 12.22 16.82
CA ILE A 93 -6.25 13.33 16.11
C ILE A 93 -7.22 14.08 17.03
N ASN A 94 -8.08 13.33 17.71
CA ASN A 94 -9.06 13.91 18.64
C ASN A 94 -8.38 14.62 19.79
N ALA A 95 -7.35 14.04 20.37
CA ALA A 95 -6.61 14.62 21.49
C ALA A 95 -5.93 15.93 21.11
N ARG A 96 -5.54 16.09 19.86
CA ARG A 96 -4.92 17.32 19.34
C ARG A 96 -5.96 18.31 18.80
N GLY A 97 -7.22 17.92 18.72
CA GLY A 97 -8.28 18.78 18.18
C GLY A 97 -8.08 19.15 16.72
N LEU A 98 -7.49 18.26 15.93
CA LEU A 98 -7.23 18.53 14.52
C LEU A 98 -8.49 18.34 13.67
N ASP A 99 -8.70 19.28 12.74
CA ASP A 99 -9.85 19.24 11.83
C ASP A 99 -9.50 18.46 10.57
N MET A 100 -9.48 17.13 10.72
CA MET A 100 -9.17 16.21 9.65
C MET A 100 -9.93 14.91 9.84
N LYS A 101 -10.27 14.26 8.73
CA LYS A 101 -10.96 12.98 8.73
C LYS A 101 -10.01 11.89 8.26
N LEU A 102 -9.77 10.92 9.12
CA LEU A 102 -8.92 9.77 8.78
C LEU A 102 -9.71 8.81 7.89
N ILE A 103 -9.13 8.43 6.76
CA ILE A 103 -9.77 7.58 5.76
C ILE A 103 -9.23 6.16 5.78
N ASP A 104 -7.90 5.99 5.79
CA ASP A 104 -7.30 4.67 5.66
C ASP A 104 -5.86 4.70 6.16
N VAL A 105 -5.29 3.50 6.30
CA VAL A 105 -3.88 3.32 6.66
C VAL A 105 -3.30 2.18 5.84
N GLU A 106 -2.04 2.32 5.47
CA GLU A 106 -1.30 1.26 4.79
C GLU A 106 0.07 1.09 5.43
N PHE A 107 0.49 -0.16 5.58
CA PHE A 107 1.84 -0.49 6.01
C PHE A 107 2.64 -0.91 4.79
N THR A 108 3.89 -0.42 4.70
CA THR A 108 4.79 -0.99 3.69
C THR A 108 5.07 -2.43 4.07
N PHE A 109 5.32 -3.27 3.08
CA PHE A 109 5.49 -4.70 3.33
C PHE A 109 6.64 -5.01 4.28
N ASP A 110 7.74 -4.24 4.21
CA ASP A 110 8.89 -4.40 5.08
C ASP A 110 8.71 -3.79 6.48
N ASN A 111 7.53 -3.22 6.75
CA ASN A 111 7.20 -2.57 8.03
C ASN A 111 8.11 -1.40 8.39
N SER A 112 8.74 -0.77 7.38
CA SER A 112 9.59 0.40 7.62
C SER A 112 8.79 1.69 7.71
N LYS A 113 7.60 1.74 7.14
CA LYS A 113 6.79 2.95 7.05
C LYS A 113 5.31 2.62 7.17
N VAL A 114 4.56 3.52 7.80
CA VAL A 114 3.10 3.47 7.83
C VAL A 114 2.57 4.78 7.24
N ILE A 115 1.58 4.66 6.35
CA ILE A 115 1.00 5.79 5.62
C ILE A 115 -0.45 5.93 6.04
N PHE A 116 -0.80 7.13 6.54
CA PHE A 116 -2.19 7.46 6.90
C PHE A 116 -2.77 8.37 5.83
N TYR A 117 -3.94 8.03 5.34
CA TYR A 117 -4.66 8.84 4.35
C TYR A 117 -5.79 9.59 5.02
N PHE A 118 -5.92 10.87 4.74
CA PHE A 118 -6.93 11.71 5.38
C PHE A 118 -7.47 12.76 4.42
N THR A 119 -8.63 13.31 4.77
CA THR A 119 -9.21 14.48 4.10
C THR A 119 -9.32 15.61 5.10
N ALA A 120 -9.25 16.84 4.60
CA ALA A 120 -9.43 18.04 5.39
C ALA A 120 -9.85 19.19 4.47
N ASP A 121 -10.61 20.15 5.01
CA ASP A 121 -11.08 21.30 4.24
C ASP A 121 -10.01 22.37 4.02
N GLY A 122 -8.92 22.29 4.78
CA GLY A 122 -7.86 23.27 4.68
C GLY A 122 -6.53 22.68 5.09
N ARG A 123 -5.59 23.54 5.42
CA ARG A 123 -4.32 23.14 5.94
C ARG A 123 -4.44 22.64 7.37
N VAL A 124 -3.76 21.55 7.65
CA VAL A 124 -3.65 21.00 8.99
C VAL A 124 -2.18 20.95 9.37
N ASP A 125 -1.85 21.47 10.56
CA ASP A 125 -0.51 21.33 11.10
C ASP A 125 -0.43 20.06 11.92
N PHE A 126 0.18 19.02 11.33
CA PHE A 126 0.25 17.72 11.98
C PHE A 126 1.65 17.33 12.46
N ARG A 127 2.52 18.33 12.69
CA ARG A 127 3.89 18.07 13.20
C ARG A 127 3.86 17.30 14.52
N GLU A 128 2.98 17.71 15.44
CA GLU A 128 2.87 17.03 16.74
C GLU A 128 2.18 15.67 16.59
N LEU A 129 1.21 15.56 15.69
CA LEU A 129 0.57 14.28 15.40
C LEU A 129 1.57 13.26 14.89
N VAL A 130 2.46 13.66 13.98
CA VAL A 130 3.51 12.78 13.45
C VAL A 130 4.41 12.28 14.59
N LYS A 131 4.80 13.16 15.50
CA LYS A 131 5.61 12.77 16.66
C LYS A 131 4.88 11.76 17.55
N ASP A 132 3.59 11.98 17.80
CA ASP A 132 2.78 11.08 18.61
C ASP A 132 2.70 9.69 17.96
N LEU A 133 2.45 9.66 16.66
CA LEU A 133 2.33 8.39 15.92
C LEU A 133 3.67 7.66 15.84
N ALA A 134 4.75 8.39 15.58
CA ALA A 134 6.09 7.79 15.52
C ALA A 134 6.47 7.17 16.87
N SER A 135 6.09 7.81 17.97
CA SER A 135 6.34 7.29 19.31
C SER A 135 5.60 5.98 19.58
N VAL A 136 4.35 5.88 19.10
CA VAL A 136 3.53 4.68 19.29
C VAL A 136 3.96 3.53 18.39
N PHE A 137 4.14 3.81 17.09
CA PHE A 137 4.37 2.75 16.11
C PHE A 137 5.84 2.43 15.87
N LYS A 138 6.73 3.34 16.25
CA LYS A 138 8.19 3.17 16.08
C LYS A 138 8.58 2.86 14.64
N MET A 139 7.86 3.50 13.71
CA MET A 139 8.04 3.39 12.28
C MET A 139 8.04 4.79 11.69
N ARG A 140 8.55 4.91 10.48
CA ARG A 140 8.44 6.17 9.75
C ARG A 140 6.97 6.46 9.47
N ILE A 141 6.53 7.68 9.78
CA ILE A 141 5.14 8.08 9.61
C ILE A 141 5.03 8.98 8.39
N GLU A 142 4.08 8.68 7.54
CA GLU A 142 3.74 9.53 6.41
C GLU A 142 2.25 9.83 6.47
N LEU A 143 1.88 11.11 6.31
CA LEU A 143 0.51 11.55 6.25
C LEU A 143 0.24 12.09 4.86
N ARG A 144 -0.79 11.56 4.20
CA ARG A 144 -1.17 12.00 2.85
C ARG A 144 -2.60 12.52 2.86
N GLN A 145 -2.75 13.77 2.42
CA GLN A 145 -4.06 14.35 2.22
C GLN A 145 -4.57 13.94 0.85
N ILE A 146 -5.79 13.40 0.82
CA ILE A 146 -6.43 13.02 -0.43
C ILE A 146 -7.63 13.95 -0.66
N GLY A 147 -8.02 14.09 -1.91
CA GLY A 147 -9.18 14.90 -2.25
C GLY A 147 -10.47 14.18 -1.87
N VAL A 148 -11.52 14.95 -1.62
CA VAL A 148 -12.83 14.39 -1.28
C VAL A 148 -13.33 13.43 -2.35
N ARG A 149 -12.96 13.67 -3.61
CA ARG A 149 -13.36 12.83 -4.74
C ARG A 149 -12.65 11.47 -4.78
N ASP A 150 -11.57 11.34 -4.03
CA ASP A 150 -10.76 10.12 -4.01
C ASP A 150 -11.22 9.12 -2.95
N GLU A 151 -12.22 9.45 -2.18
CA GLU A 151 -12.76 8.59 -1.13
C GLU A 151 -13.41 7.31 -1.65
#